data_92a7820edfb34b4c93e739f19e6ecce6
#
_entry.id   92a7820edfb34b4c93e739f19e6ecce6
#
_cell.length_a   1.000
_cell.length_b   1.000
_cell.length_c   1.000
_cell.angle_alpha   90.00
_cell.angle_beta   90.00
_cell.angle_gamma   90.00
#
_symmetry.space_group_name_H-M   'P 1'
#
loop_
_entity.id
_entity.type
_entity.pdbx_description
1 polymer ?
#
loop_
_entity_poly.entity_id
_entity_poly.type
_entity_poly.pdbx_seq_one_letter_code
_entity_poly.pdbx_strand_id
1 'polypeptide(L)'
;DIAVLNNIALDHKSMEELRDLFGAFTAKARVAVLNLDNDEVVRFPRANAITYSLGGVAADLMARAIVERPDGVDFTVNGHSVSLQVPGRHNLSNALAALAAAQAAGLDLADAAQAISGFAGLRRRLEVVGSTKGVTVFDDFGHNPDKITATLRTLHAFAGRLLIFFQPHGYGPLKQMGHELIATFAREMAAEDALILCDPVYFGGTVDRSVGSAQIVEGVVAAGRKATHLPERDACGDWLAGHALPGDRIVIMGARDDSLSAFALRLVDRLSA
;
A
#
# COMPACT_ATOMS: atom_id res chain seq x y z
N ASP A 1 -9.09 -26.69 7.53
CA ASP A 1 -9.07 -25.30 7.04
C ASP A 1 -7.94 -24.52 7.72
N ILE A 2 -7.47 -23.45 7.10
CA ILE A 2 -6.34 -22.64 7.55
C ILE A 2 -6.84 -21.22 7.79
N ALA A 3 -6.56 -20.65 8.97
CA ALA A 3 -6.86 -19.26 9.28
C ALA A 3 -5.56 -18.43 9.24
N VAL A 4 -5.51 -17.40 8.42
CA VAL A 4 -4.35 -16.50 8.33
C VAL A 4 -4.70 -15.18 9.00
N LEU A 5 -3.89 -14.79 9.99
CA LEU A 5 -4.06 -13.55 10.75
C LEU A 5 -2.81 -12.69 10.62
N ASN A 6 -2.85 -11.72 9.73
CA ASN A 6 -1.72 -10.85 9.42
C ASN A 6 -1.57 -9.71 10.42
N ASN A 7 -2.68 -9.06 10.75
CA ASN A 7 -2.71 -7.97 11.70
C ASN A 7 -4.11 -7.78 12.27
N ILE A 8 -4.19 -7.13 13.41
CA ILE A 8 -5.42 -6.58 13.97
C ILE A 8 -5.14 -5.11 14.27
N ALA A 9 -5.99 -4.24 13.75
CA ALA A 9 -5.98 -2.81 14.00
C ALA A 9 -7.40 -2.34 14.24
N LEU A 10 -7.56 -1.20 14.91
CA LEU A 10 -8.87 -0.61 15.18
C LEU A 10 -9.59 -0.29 13.86
N ASP A 11 -10.76 -0.92 13.66
CA ASP A 11 -11.58 -0.70 12.46
C ASP A 11 -13.05 -1.05 12.76
N HIS A 12 -13.93 -0.06 12.78
CA HIS A 12 -15.38 -0.16 12.96
C HIS A 12 -15.88 -0.85 14.24
N LYS A 13 -15.03 -1.54 15.01
CA LYS A 13 -15.32 -2.26 16.25
C LYS A 13 -14.29 -1.94 17.31
N SER A 14 -14.64 -2.12 18.59
CA SER A 14 -13.69 -2.02 19.69
C SER A 14 -12.59 -3.09 19.57
N MET A 15 -11.41 -2.81 20.14
CA MET A 15 -10.32 -3.79 20.16
C MET A 15 -10.69 -5.08 20.90
N GLU A 16 -11.58 -5.01 21.90
CA GLU A 16 -12.08 -6.18 22.62
C GLU A 16 -12.93 -7.07 21.71
N GLU A 17 -13.90 -6.48 21.01
CA GLU A 17 -14.73 -7.21 20.03
C GLU A 17 -13.89 -7.83 18.90
N LEU A 18 -12.84 -7.11 18.45
CA LEU A 18 -11.94 -7.63 17.40
C LEU A 18 -11.13 -8.81 17.90
N ARG A 19 -10.62 -8.77 19.14
CA ARG A 19 -9.90 -9.90 19.75
C ARG A 19 -10.78 -11.12 19.87
N ASP A 20 -12.01 -10.96 20.32
CA ASP A 20 -12.97 -12.06 20.46
C ASP A 20 -13.34 -12.66 19.09
N LEU A 21 -13.60 -11.81 18.10
CA LEU A 21 -13.95 -12.24 16.75
C LEU A 21 -12.81 -13.03 16.10
N PHE A 22 -11.58 -12.49 16.15
CA PHE A 22 -10.42 -13.17 15.56
C PHE A 22 -9.96 -14.37 16.38
N GLY A 23 -10.16 -14.35 17.71
CA GLY A 23 -9.97 -15.52 18.57
C GLY A 23 -10.90 -16.68 18.17
N ALA A 24 -12.18 -16.40 18.00
CA ALA A 24 -13.15 -17.39 17.52
C ALA A 24 -12.86 -17.87 16.08
N PHE A 25 -12.35 -16.98 15.22
CA PHE A 25 -11.95 -17.33 13.86
C PHE A 25 -10.77 -18.30 13.85
N THR A 26 -9.68 -17.98 14.56
CA THR A 26 -8.48 -18.82 14.61
C THR A 26 -8.72 -20.15 15.32
N ALA A 27 -9.56 -20.16 16.38
CA ALA A 27 -9.90 -21.38 17.12
C ALA A 27 -10.69 -22.41 16.30
N LYS A 28 -11.41 -21.99 15.25
CA LYS A 28 -12.14 -22.88 14.34
C LYS A 28 -11.26 -23.53 13.28
N ALA A 29 -10.06 -23.04 13.09
CA ALA A 29 -9.15 -23.55 12.06
C ALA A 29 -8.37 -24.76 12.56
N ARG A 30 -8.05 -25.66 11.64
CA ARG A 30 -7.14 -26.78 11.89
C ARG A 30 -5.71 -26.27 12.16
N VAL A 31 -5.30 -25.24 11.44
CA VAL A 31 -4.01 -24.57 11.60
C VAL A 31 -4.23 -23.05 11.51
N ALA A 32 -3.67 -22.30 12.42
CA ALA A 32 -3.59 -20.83 12.32
C ALA A 32 -2.22 -20.42 11.77
N VAL A 33 -2.19 -19.37 10.96
CA VAL A 33 -0.97 -18.68 10.52
C VAL A 33 -0.96 -17.32 11.19
N LEU A 34 0.06 -17.04 12.01
CA LEU A 34 0.09 -15.88 12.91
C LEU A 34 1.33 -15.01 12.67
N ASN A 35 1.11 -13.71 12.47
CA ASN A 35 2.17 -12.71 12.39
C ASN A 35 2.63 -12.30 13.80
N LEU A 36 3.85 -12.65 14.17
CA LEU A 36 4.40 -12.28 15.48
C LEU A 36 4.95 -10.85 15.57
N ASP A 37 5.00 -10.12 14.46
CA ASP A 37 5.39 -8.70 14.45
C ASP A 37 4.21 -7.76 14.76
N ASN A 38 2.98 -8.30 14.90
CA ASN A 38 1.81 -7.51 15.27
C ASN A 38 1.45 -7.71 16.74
N ASP A 39 1.43 -6.64 17.54
CA ASP A 39 1.24 -6.64 18.99
C ASP A 39 -0.07 -7.29 19.44
N GLU A 40 -1.08 -7.29 18.60
CA GLU A 40 -2.35 -7.93 18.91
C GLU A 40 -2.35 -9.42 18.54
N VAL A 41 -1.79 -9.76 17.38
CA VAL A 41 -1.72 -11.15 16.89
C VAL A 41 -0.82 -12.01 17.79
N VAL A 42 0.26 -11.46 18.33
CA VAL A 42 1.19 -12.18 19.22
C VAL A 42 0.52 -12.73 20.49
N ARG A 43 -0.64 -12.19 20.86
CA ARG A 43 -1.42 -12.60 22.04
C ARG A 43 -2.25 -13.87 21.84
N PHE A 44 -2.42 -14.31 20.60
CA PHE A 44 -3.25 -15.47 20.28
C PHE A 44 -2.52 -16.79 20.60
N PRO A 45 -3.25 -17.86 20.98
CA PRO A 45 -2.68 -19.17 21.26
C PRO A 45 -1.90 -19.72 20.06
N ARG A 46 -0.71 -20.26 20.32
CA ARG A 46 0.18 -20.82 19.29
C ARG A 46 0.04 -22.34 19.12
N ALA A 47 -0.80 -22.99 19.89
CA ALA A 47 -1.10 -24.40 19.71
C ALA A 47 -1.74 -24.60 18.32
N ASN A 48 -1.17 -25.48 17.51
CA ASN A 48 -1.55 -25.70 16.11
C ASN A 48 -1.43 -24.45 15.22
N ALA A 49 -0.43 -23.62 15.47
CA ALA A 49 -0.14 -22.45 14.63
C ALA A 49 1.21 -22.60 13.93
N ILE A 50 1.31 -22.06 12.72
CA ILE A 50 2.57 -21.71 12.06
C ILE A 50 2.74 -20.20 12.19
N THR A 51 3.87 -19.78 12.74
CA THR A 51 4.16 -18.38 13.03
C THR A 51 5.14 -17.81 12.01
N TYR A 52 5.06 -16.51 11.77
CA TYR A 52 6.05 -15.84 10.93
C TYR A 52 6.43 -14.46 11.49
N SER A 53 7.64 -14.00 11.12
CA SER A 53 8.17 -12.70 11.49
C SER A 53 9.14 -12.18 10.44
N LEU A 54 9.22 -10.86 10.29
CA LEU A 54 10.25 -10.17 9.49
C LEU A 54 11.66 -10.19 10.16
N GLY A 55 11.84 -10.97 11.21
CA GLY A 55 13.10 -11.13 11.93
C GLY A 55 13.17 -10.42 13.28
N GLY A 56 12.10 -9.76 13.73
CA GLY A 56 12.03 -9.10 15.03
C GLY A 56 11.81 -10.07 16.18
N VAL A 57 11.10 -11.18 15.94
CA VAL A 57 10.74 -12.18 16.94
C VAL A 57 11.02 -13.58 16.39
N ALA A 58 11.43 -14.52 17.25
CA ALA A 58 11.61 -15.92 16.84
C ALA A 58 10.25 -16.53 16.40
N ALA A 59 10.22 -17.07 15.19
CA ALA A 59 9.03 -17.64 14.54
C ALA A 59 9.42 -18.87 13.71
N ASP A 60 8.43 -19.67 13.29
CA ASP A 60 8.65 -20.83 12.43
C ASP A 60 9.19 -20.45 11.05
N LEU A 61 8.67 -19.34 10.48
CA LEU A 61 9.21 -18.74 9.26
C LEU A 61 9.76 -17.35 9.58
N MET A 62 11.04 -17.14 9.32
CA MET A 62 11.70 -15.86 9.54
C MET A 62 12.36 -15.36 8.27
N ALA A 63 12.06 -14.13 7.88
CA ALA A 63 12.83 -13.46 6.84
C ALA A 63 14.22 -13.07 7.35
N ARG A 64 15.26 -13.35 6.57
CA ARG A 64 16.64 -12.96 6.82
C ARG A 64 17.28 -12.39 5.56
N ALA A 65 18.41 -11.72 5.72
CA ALA A 65 19.15 -11.12 4.60
C ALA A 65 18.23 -10.28 3.68
N ILE A 66 17.35 -9.48 4.28
CA ILE A 66 16.37 -8.66 3.57
C ILE A 66 17.08 -7.54 2.82
N VAL A 67 16.89 -7.49 1.50
CA VAL A 67 17.38 -6.43 0.61
C VAL A 67 16.17 -5.84 -0.11
N GLU A 68 15.81 -4.61 0.25
CA GLU A 68 14.71 -3.89 -0.38
C GLU A 68 15.20 -3.22 -1.68
N ARG A 69 14.42 -3.34 -2.75
CA ARG A 69 14.64 -2.72 -4.05
C ARG A 69 13.41 -1.89 -4.45
N PRO A 70 13.54 -0.91 -5.36
CA PRO A 70 12.40 -0.11 -5.85
C PRO A 70 11.29 -0.94 -6.49
N ASP A 71 11.62 -2.12 -7.03
CA ASP A 71 10.76 -3.03 -7.77
C ASP A 71 10.51 -4.37 -7.05
N GLY A 72 11.08 -4.57 -5.87
CA GLY A 72 10.94 -5.85 -5.18
C GLY A 72 11.65 -5.96 -3.85
N VAL A 73 11.67 -7.17 -3.29
CA VAL A 73 12.41 -7.50 -2.06
C VAL A 73 13.06 -8.86 -2.20
N ASP A 74 14.39 -8.92 -1.99
CA ASP A 74 15.11 -10.18 -1.87
C ASP A 74 15.25 -10.55 -0.39
N PHE A 75 15.05 -11.81 -0.07
CA PHE A 75 15.23 -12.31 1.29
C PHE A 75 15.46 -13.83 1.29
N THR A 76 15.83 -14.37 2.44
CA THR A 76 15.83 -15.81 2.67
C THR A 76 14.82 -16.17 3.76
N VAL A 77 14.18 -17.32 3.62
CA VAL A 77 13.30 -17.90 4.64
C VAL A 77 13.67 -19.36 4.84
N ASN A 78 14.06 -19.72 6.07
CA ASN A 78 14.49 -21.08 6.44
C ASN A 78 15.49 -21.71 5.44
N GLY A 79 16.44 -20.90 4.93
CA GLY A 79 17.49 -21.33 3.98
C GLY A 79 17.09 -21.25 2.48
N HIS A 80 15.84 -20.95 2.15
CA HIS A 80 15.37 -20.78 0.78
C HIS A 80 15.41 -19.31 0.37
N SER A 81 15.98 -19.02 -0.81
CA SER A 81 16.02 -17.67 -1.37
C SER A 81 14.71 -17.33 -2.07
N VAL A 82 14.22 -16.11 -1.85
CA VAL A 82 13.03 -15.54 -2.50
C VAL A 82 13.39 -14.18 -3.09
N SER A 83 13.03 -13.95 -4.35
CA SER A 83 13.10 -12.64 -5.02
C SER A 83 11.69 -12.20 -5.35
N LEU A 84 11.06 -11.49 -4.41
CA LEU A 84 9.70 -10.99 -4.57
C LEU A 84 9.67 -9.80 -5.52
N GLN A 85 8.78 -9.82 -6.52
CA GLN A 85 8.68 -8.79 -7.56
C GLN A 85 7.76 -7.62 -7.17
N VAL A 86 7.45 -7.47 -5.89
CA VAL A 86 6.68 -6.35 -5.34
C VAL A 86 7.43 -5.71 -4.19
N PRO A 87 7.57 -4.37 -4.17
CA PRO A 87 8.37 -3.69 -3.16
C PRO A 87 7.65 -3.56 -1.82
N GLY A 88 8.45 -3.31 -0.79
CA GLY A 88 7.98 -2.92 0.54
C GLY A 88 7.85 -4.06 1.55
N ARG A 89 8.18 -3.73 2.79
CA ARG A 89 8.18 -4.69 3.91
C ARG A 89 6.81 -5.30 4.20
N HIS A 90 5.73 -4.58 3.92
CA HIS A 90 4.37 -5.12 4.07
C HIS A 90 4.09 -6.24 3.05
N ASN A 91 4.62 -6.15 1.83
CA ASN A 91 4.53 -7.23 0.84
C ASN A 91 5.42 -8.42 1.22
N LEU A 92 6.59 -8.18 1.82
CA LEU A 92 7.40 -9.24 2.42
C LEU A 92 6.62 -9.96 3.53
N SER A 93 5.94 -9.22 4.43
CA SER A 93 5.09 -9.83 5.46
C SER A 93 3.95 -10.68 4.86
N ASN A 94 3.30 -10.16 3.81
CA ASN A 94 2.27 -10.91 3.07
C ASN A 94 2.84 -12.17 2.40
N ALA A 95 4.06 -12.10 1.87
CA ALA A 95 4.73 -13.27 1.28
C ALA A 95 5.03 -14.34 2.32
N LEU A 96 5.52 -13.97 3.53
CA LEU A 96 5.70 -14.93 4.62
C LEU A 96 4.38 -15.56 5.06
N ALA A 97 3.30 -14.79 5.12
CA ALA A 97 1.97 -15.32 5.41
C ALA A 97 1.51 -16.35 4.36
N ALA A 98 1.75 -16.06 3.08
CA ALA A 98 1.42 -16.96 1.97
C ALA A 98 2.26 -18.25 2.03
N LEU A 99 3.57 -18.15 2.31
CA LEU A 99 4.46 -19.29 2.48
C LEU A 99 4.05 -20.15 3.68
N ALA A 100 3.71 -19.54 4.81
CA ALA A 100 3.19 -20.24 5.99
C ALA A 100 1.86 -20.96 5.71
N ALA A 101 0.96 -20.31 4.96
CA ALA A 101 -0.30 -20.91 4.55
C ALA A 101 -0.09 -22.08 3.58
N ALA A 102 0.86 -21.97 2.63
CA ALA A 102 1.23 -23.06 1.74
C ALA A 102 1.78 -24.28 2.52
N GLN A 103 2.68 -24.03 3.48
CA GLN A 103 3.20 -25.08 4.35
C GLN A 103 2.09 -25.72 5.20
N ALA A 104 1.15 -24.93 5.75
CA ALA A 104 -0.02 -25.44 6.47
C ALA A 104 -0.95 -26.29 5.59
N ALA A 105 -0.95 -26.02 4.27
CA ALA A 105 -1.66 -26.83 3.28
C ALA A 105 -0.90 -28.10 2.85
N GLY A 106 0.33 -28.30 3.32
CA GLY A 106 1.15 -29.48 3.03
C GLY A 106 2.06 -29.32 1.81
N LEU A 107 2.23 -28.11 1.30
CA LEU A 107 3.21 -27.83 0.23
C LEU A 107 4.62 -27.73 0.79
N ASP A 108 5.60 -28.16 -0.02
CA ASP A 108 7.01 -27.99 0.30
C ASP A 108 7.38 -26.51 0.30
N LEU A 109 8.21 -26.08 1.26
CA LEU A 109 8.59 -24.68 1.41
C LEU A 109 9.49 -24.20 0.28
N ALA A 110 10.35 -25.06 -0.28
CA ALA A 110 11.21 -24.70 -1.41
C ALA A 110 10.37 -24.44 -2.66
N ASP A 111 9.39 -25.29 -2.93
CA ASP A 111 8.48 -25.14 -4.06
C ASP A 111 7.63 -23.86 -3.91
N ALA A 112 7.12 -23.61 -2.71
CA ALA A 112 6.37 -22.40 -2.40
C ALA A 112 7.23 -21.12 -2.53
N ALA A 113 8.49 -21.15 -2.09
CA ALA A 113 9.44 -20.04 -2.22
C ALA A 113 9.79 -19.76 -3.69
N GLN A 114 9.94 -20.80 -4.51
CA GLN A 114 10.12 -20.65 -5.94
C GLN A 114 8.87 -20.04 -6.62
N ALA A 115 7.69 -20.56 -6.29
CA ALA A 115 6.43 -20.10 -6.88
C ALA A 115 6.14 -18.62 -6.56
N ILE A 116 6.35 -18.18 -5.31
CA ILE A 116 6.08 -16.80 -4.90
C ILE A 116 7.05 -15.80 -5.55
N SER A 117 8.25 -16.23 -5.94
CA SER A 117 9.20 -15.40 -6.69
C SER A 117 8.69 -15.05 -8.10
N GLY A 118 7.75 -15.82 -8.64
CA GLY A 118 7.04 -15.52 -9.90
C GLY A 118 5.81 -14.60 -9.74
N PHE A 119 5.47 -14.19 -8.50
CA PHE A 119 4.31 -13.34 -8.26
C PHE A 119 4.62 -11.88 -8.63
N ALA A 120 4.02 -11.41 -9.73
CA ALA A 120 4.23 -10.05 -10.26
C ALA A 120 3.40 -8.96 -9.55
N GLY A 121 2.73 -9.29 -8.45
CA GLY A 121 1.88 -8.36 -7.72
C GLY A 121 0.40 -8.39 -8.13
N LEU A 122 -0.35 -7.51 -7.53
CA LEU A 122 -1.76 -7.27 -7.85
C LEU A 122 -1.89 -5.91 -8.52
N ARG A 123 -2.82 -5.83 -9.47
CA ARG A 123 -3.16 -4.55 -10.10
C ARG A 123 -3.54 -3.53 -9.03
N ARG A 124 -3.07 -2.30 -9.21
CA ARG A 124 -3.34 -1.20 -8.29
C ARG A 124 -2.89 -1.45 -6.83
N ARG A 125 -1.81 -2.19 -6.64
CA ARG A 125 -1.15 -2.42 -5.34
C ARG A 125 0.34 -2.15 -5.48
N LEU A 126 0.71 -0.88 -5.50
CA LEU A 126 2.04 -0.38 -5.81
C LEU A 126 2.56 -0.98 -7.15
N GLU A 127 1.63 -1.13 -8.11
CA GLU A 127 1.89 -1.68 -9.44
C GLU A 127 2.80 -0.75 -10.22
N VAL A 128 3.91 -1.26 -10.72
CA VAL A 128 4.75 -0.52 -11.69
C VAL A 128 4.04 -0.55 -13.05
N VAL A 129 3.49 0.59 -13.46
CA VAL A 129 2.75 0.71 -14.73
C VAL A 129 3.72 0.85 -15.90
N GLY A 130 4.83 1.55 -15.69
CA GLY A 130 5.88 1.72 -16.68
C GLY A 130 6.97 2.67 -16.22
N SER A 131 8.10 2.63 -16.94
CA SER A 131 9.22 3.55 -16.74
C SER A 131 9.66 4.10 -18.09
N THR A 132 9.84 5.41 -18.17
CA THR A 132 10.27 6.10 -19.39
C THR A 132 11.04 7.37 -19.06
N LYS A 133 12.07 7.70 -19.84
CA LYS A 133 12.93 8.89 -19.65
C LYS A 133 13.44 9.07 -18.20
N GLY A 134 13.65 7.96 -17.48
CA GLY A 134 14.09 7.97 -16.08
C GLY A 134 12.98 8.27 -15.05
N VAL A 135 11.72 8.32 -15.46
CA VAL A 135 10.54 8.48 -14.59
C VAL A 135 9.81 7.15 -14.48
N THR A 136 9.46 6.72 -13.26
CA THR A 136 8.66 5.51 -13.02
C THR A 136 7.27 5.88 -12.54
N VAL A 137 6.24 5.28 -13.13
CA VAL A 137 4.83 5.49 -12.78
C VAL A 137 4.29 4.27 -12.03
N PHE A 138 3.69 4.52 -10.87
CA PHE A 138 3.05 3.52 -10.02
C PHE A 138 1.54 3.76 -9.97
N ASP A 139 0.74 2.68 -9.92
CA ASP A 139 -0.70 2.71 -9.62
C ASP A 139 -0.95 2.01 -8.27
N ASP A 140 -1.61 2.71 -7.35
CA ASP A 140 -1.92 2.20 -6.03
C ASP A 140 -3.36 2.50 -5.61
N PHE A 141 -3.98 1.55 -4.92
CA PHE A 141 -5.34 1.68 -4.39
C PHE A 141 -5.40 2.48 -3.07
N GLY A 142 -4.32 3.15 -2.69
CA GLY A 142 -4.23 3.99 -1.50
C GLY A 142 -5.32 5.08 -1.52
N HIS A 143 -6.20 5.08 -0.51
CA HIS A 143 -7.31 6.02 -0.45
C HIS A 143 -7.68 6.47 0.97
N ASN A 144 -7.03 5.93 1.97
CA ASN A 144 -7.17 6.34 3.37
C ASN A 144 -5.78 6.63 3.99
N PRO A 145 -5.71 7.31 5.13
CA PRO A 145 -4.46 7.72 5.75
C PRO A 145 -3.43 6.61 5.92
N ASP A 146 -3.84 5.42 6.40
CA ASP A 146 -2.92 4.30 6.66
C ASP A 146 -2.30 3.75 5.38
N LYS A 147 -3.11 3.59 4.33
CA LYS A 147 -2.62 3.09 3.03
C LYS A 147 -1.73 4.10 2.35
N ILE A 148 -2.09 5.39 2.37
CA ILE A 148 -1.25 6.47 1.85
C ILE A 148 0.10 6.49 2.57
N THR A 149 0.09 6.39 3.91
CA THR A 149 1.30 6.29 4.72
C THR A 149 2.18 5.11 4.27
N ALA A 150 1.61 3.92 4.13
CA ALA A 150 2.34 2.72 3.72
C ALA A 150 2.97 2.89 2.32
N THR A 151 2.21 3.42 1.35
CA THR A 151 2.67 3.68 -0.01
C THR A 151 3.81 4.68 -0.04
N LEU A 152 3.65 5.86 0.59
CA LEU A 152 4.66 6.91 0.58
C LEU A 152 5.94 6.45 1.29
N ARG A 153 5.85 5.79 2.44
CA ARG A 153 7.02 5.25 3.14
C ARG A 153 7.77 4.20 2.33
N THR A 154 7.04 3.32 1.64
CA THR A 154 7.65 2.33 0.75
C THR A 154 8.42 3.01 -0.38
N LEU A 155 7.84 4.03 -0.99
CA LEU A 155 8.50 4.77 -2.06
C LEU A 155 9.67 5.62 -1.53
N HIS A 156 9.54 6.26 -0.37
CA HIS A 156 10.63 7.06 0.25
C HIS A 156 11.80 6.23 0.79
N ALA A 157 11.69 4.89 0.86
CA ALA A 157 12.84 4.04 1.16
C ALA A 157 13.97 4.16 0.12
N PHE A 158 13.67 4.74 -1.04
CA PHE A 158 14.62 4.94 -2.15
C PHE A 158 14.72 6.42 -2.51
N ALA A 159 15.90 6.83 -2.99
CA ALA A 159 16.15 8.20 -3.41
C ALA A 159 15.26 8.60 -4.61
N GLY A 160 14.92 9.88 -4.69
CA GLY A 160 14.13 10.48 -5.76
C GLY A 160 12.85 11.14 -5.24
N ARG A 161 12.46 12.20 -5.93
CA ARG A 161 11.26 12.97 -5.62
C ARG A 161 9.99 12.17 -5.98
N LEU A 162 8.93 12.36 -5.19
CA LEU A 162 7.61 11.84 -5.51
C LEU A 162 6.72 12.95 -6.10
N LEU A 163 6.09 12.65 -7.23
CA LEU A 163 4.95 13.38 -7.74
C LEU A 163 3.70 12.53 -7.43
N ILE A 164 2.88 13.02 -6.53
CA ILE A 164 1.78 12.27 -5.92
C ILE A 164 0.47 12.76 -6.53
N PHE A 165 -0.21 11.91 -7.31
CA PHE A 165 -1.58 12.16 -7.72
C PHE A 165 -2.53 11.48 -6.76
N PHE A 166 -3.52 12.20 -6.26
CA PHE A 166 -4.57 11.63 -5.42
C PHE A 166 -5.96 12.02 -5.93
N GLN A 167 -6.80 11.01 -6.20
CA GLN A 167 -8.21 11.19 -6.52
C GLN A 167 -9.06 10.70 -5.34
N PRO A 168 -9.74 11.60 -4.62
CA PRO A 168 -10.67 11.21 -3.58
C PRO A 168 -11.85 10.41 -4.16
N HIS A 169 -12.26 9.35 -3.48
CA HIS A 169 -13.30 8.43 -3.94
C HIS A 169 -14.73 8.88 -3.57
N GLY A 170 -14.94 10.17 -3.34
CA GLY A 170 -16.22 10.79 -3.07
C GLY A 170 -16.15 11.91 -2.03
N TYR A 171 -17.15 12.78 -2.01
CA TYR A 171 -17.24 13.92 -1.09
C TYR A 171 -17.48 13.49 0.37
N GLY A 172 -18.29 12.44 0.60
CA GLY A 172 -18.57 11.92 1.93
C GLY A 172 -17.30 11.43 2.65
N PRO A 173 -16.54 10.49 2.07
CA PRO A 173 -15.25 10.08 2.61
C PRO A 173 -14.27 11.24 2.78
N LEU A 174 -14.24 12.19 1.84
CA LEU A 174 -13.36 13.35 1.94
C LEU A 174 -13.72 14.24 3.12
N LYS A 175 -15.02 14.49 3.37
CA LYS A 175 -15.51 15.22 4.54
C LYS A 175 -15.16 14.52 5.86
N GLN A 176 -15.25 13.19 5.88
CA GLN A 176 -14.98 12.38 7.07
C GLN A 176 -13.48 12.33 7.41
N MET A 177 -12.61 12.17 6.41
CA MET A 177 -11.18 11.93 6.60
C MET A 177 -10.29 13.12 6.22
N GLY A 178 -10.86 14.28 5.88
CA GLY A 178 -10.09 15.40 5.33
C GLY A 178 -8.97 15.88 6.23
N HIS A 179 -9.20 15.98 7.54
CA HIS A 179 -8.18 16.40 8.51
C HIS A 179 -7.04 15.37 8.60
N GLU A 180 -7.38 14.09 8.64
CA GLU A 180 -6.39 13.00 8.68
C GLU A 180 -5.60 12.91 7.37
N LEU A 181 -6.23 13.15 6.23
CA LEU A 181 -5.55 13.20 4.93
C LEU A 181 -4.53 14.36 4.89
N ILE A 182 -4.92 15.57 5.32
CA ILE A 182 -4.02 16.71 5.42
C ILE A 182 -2.83 16.36 6.33
N ALA A 183 -3.09 15.87 7.54
CA ALA A 183 -2.04 15.49 8.48
C ALA A 183 -1.12 14.41 7.93
N THR A 184 -1.67 13.44 7.20
CA THR A 184 -0.91 12.34 6.58
C THR A 184 0.01 12.85 5.48
N PHE A 185 -0.50 13.62 4.52
CA PHE A 185 0.35 14.19 3.47
C PHE A 185 1.40 15.13 4.05
N ALA A 186 1.04 15.98 5.01
CA ALA A 186 1.99 16.88 5.67
C ALA A 186 3.14 16.13 6.35
N ARG A 187 2.85 15.00 6.97
CA ARG A 187 3.83 14.18 7.69
C ARG A 187 4.69 13.31 6.77
N GLU A 188 4.07 12.68 5.76
CA GLU A 188 4.73 11.65 4.96
C GLU A 188 5.41 12.20 3.70
N MET A 189 5.05 13.40 3.21
CA MET A 189 5.72 14.02 2.06
C MET A 189 7.07 14.59 2.46
N ALA A 190 8.08 14.38 1.60
CA ALA A 190 9.35 15.10 1.67
C ALA A 190 9.20 16.56 1.18
N ALA A 191 10.20 17.40 1.42
CA ALA A 191 10.14 18.82 1.05
C ALA A 191 10.13 19.06 -0.48
N GLU A 192 10.75 18.15 -1.22
CA GLU A 192 10.82 18.18 -2.68
C GLU A 192 9.59 17.60 -3.37
N ASP A 193 8.81 16.77 -2.70
CA ASP A 193 7.61 16.15 -3.26
C ASP A 193 6.56 17.18 -3.65
N ALA A 194 5.68 16.77 -4.57
CA ALA A 194 4.53 17.57 -4.95
C ALA A 194 3.26 16.70 -5.02
N LEU A 195 2.21 17.17 -4.38
CA LEU A 195 0.89 16.56 -4.38
C LEU A 195 -0.03 17.27 -5.36
N ILE A 196 -0.74 16.51 -6.18
CA ILE A 196 -1.78 17.03 -7.05
C ILE A 196 -3.10 16.30 -6.83
N LEU A 197 -4.18 17.03 -6.62
CA LEU A 197 -5.53 16.49 -6.44
C LEU A 197 -6.43 16.94 -7.58
N CYS A 198 -7.21 15.99 -8.12
CA CYS A 198 -8.42 16.32 -8.90
C CYS A 198 -9.66 16.34 -7.99
N ASP A 199 -10.80 16.74 -8.56
CA ASP A 199 -12.06 16.66 -7.83
C ASP A 199 -12.45 15.22 -7.49
N PRO A 200 -13.22 15.03 -6.38
CA PRO A 200 -13.72 13.73 -6.02
C PRO A 200 -14.61 13.13 -7.11
N VAL A 201 -14.51 11.81 -7.31
CA VAL A 201 -15.45 11.10 -8.17
C VAL A 201 -16.86 11.28 -7.64
N TYR A 202 -17.78 11.60 -8.55
CA TYR A 202 -19.19 11.80 -8.24
C TYR A 202 -20.08 10.88 -9.09
N PHE A 203 -20.73 9.95 -8.43
CA PHE A 203 -21.62 8.97 -9.06
C PHE A 203 -23.11 9.34 -9.00
N GLY A 204 -23.42 10.59 -8.64
CA GLY A 204 -24.80 11.07 -8.53
C GLY A 204 -25.35 11.04 -7.10
N GLY A 205 -26.58 11.54 -6.91
CA GLY A 205 -27.27 11.61 -5.62
C GLY A 205 -27.12 12.95 -4.89
N THR A 206 -27.75 13.07 -3.71
CA THR A 206 -27.67 14.23 -2.82
C THR A 206 -26.48 14.07 -1.88
N VAL A 207 -25.33 14.60 -2.26
CA VAL A 207 -24.10 14.58 -1.43
C VAL A 207 -23.76 15.98 -1.01
N ASP A 208 -23.43 16.14 0.28
CA ASP A 208 -22.85 17.38 0.82
C ASP A 208 -21.45 17.57 0.21
N ARG A 209 -21.27 18.64 -0.57
CA ARG A 209 -20.02 19.01 -1.24
C ARG A 209 -19.28 20.16 -0.52
N SER A 210 -19.59 20.40 0.74
CA SER A 210 -18.99 21.49 1.52
C SER A 210 -17.47 21.33 1.71
N VAL A 211 -16.96 20.10 1.60
CA VAL A 211 -15.51 19.80 1.64
C VAL A 211 -15.10 19.17 0.31
N GLY A 212 -14.20 19.82 -0.39
CA GLY A 212 -13.66 19.39 -1.67
C GLY A 212 -12.13 19.23 -1.65
N SER A 213 -11.56 18.88 -2.78
CA SER A 213 -10.10 18.71 -2.93
C SER A 213 -9.32 20.00 -2.68
N ALA A 214 -9.91 21.17 -2.98
CA ALA A 214 -9.29 22.47 -2.74
C ALA A 214 -8.94 22.69 -1.27
N GLN A 215 -9.85 22.37 -0.35
CA GLN A 215 -9.60 22.52 1.10
C GLN A 215 -8.49 21.59 1.61
N ILE A 216 -8.39 20.38 1.03
CA ILE A 216 -7.29 19.46 1.38
C ILE A 216 -5.96 20.07 0.93
N VAL A 217 -5.90 20.58 -0.30
CA VAL A 217 -4.69 21.23 -0.85
C VAL A 217 -4.30 22.45 0.00
N GLU A 218 -5.25 23.32 0.35
CA GLU A 218 -5.01 24.48 1.23
C GLU A 218 -4.40 24.06 2.56
N GLY A 219 -4.94 23.01 3.19
CA GLY A 219 -4.42 22.48 4.45
C GLY A 219 -3.01 21.90 4.34
N VAL A 220 -2.71 21.19 3.25
CA VAL A 220 -1.37 20.62 2.97
C VAL A 220 -0.36 21.73 2.69
N VAL A 221 -0.75 22.77 1.95
CA VAL A 221 0.09 23.96 1.69
C VAL A 221 0.32 24.75 2.99
N ALA A 222 -0.70 24.96 3.82
CA ALA A 222 -0.56 25.59 5.12
C ALA A 222 0.39 24.83 6.07
N ALA A 223 0.50 23.51 5.90
CA ALA A 223 1.46 22.65 6.60
C ALA A 223 2.87 22.67 5.97
N GLY A 224 3.14 23.54 4.99
CA GLY A 224 4.46 23.76 4.39
C GLY A 224 4.84 22.74 3.29
N ARG A 225 3.88 22.04 2.70
CA ARG A 225 4.12 21.10 1.58
C ARG A 225 3.65 21.69 0.25
N LYS A 226 4.21 21.20 -0.85
CA LYS A 226 3.80 21.61 -2.19
C LYS A 226 2.56 20.82 -2.61
N ALA A 227 1.45 21.49 -2.82
CA ALA A 227 0.22 20.87 -3.30
C ALA A 227 -0.51 21.77 -4.29
N THR A 228 -1.21 21.17 -5.24
CA THR A 228 -1.98 21.85 -6.28
C THR A 228 -3.32 21.15 -6.47
N HIS A 229 -4.39 21.91 -6.61
CA HIS A 229 -5.70 21.41 -7.00
C HIS A 229 -5.96 21.77 -8.46
N LEU A 230 -6.26 20.76 -9.27
CA LEU A 230 -6.77 20.89 -10.63
C LEU A 230 -8.03 20.04 -10.73
N PRO A 231 -9.21 20.62 -10.97
CA PRO A 231 -10.48 19.88 -10.95
C PRO A 231 -10.50 18.66 -11.87
N GLU A 232 -9.92 18.82 -13.07
CA GLU A 232 -9.95 17.80 -14.11
C GLU A 232 -8.73 16.88 -14.05
N ARG A 233 -8.99 15.57 -14.08
CA ARG A 233 -7.94 14.55 -14.03
C ARG A 233 -6.94 14.65 -15.18
N ASP A 234 -7.40 14.98 -16.38
CA ASP A 234 -6.51 15.12 -17.55
C ASP A 234 -5.56 16.33 -17.38
N ALA A 235 -6.03 17.44 -16.79
CA ALA A 235 -5.18 18.57 -16.45
C ALA A 235 -4.11 18.18 -15.40
N CYS A 236 -4.45 17.31 -14.43
CA CYS A 236 -3.46 16.74 -13.52
C CYS A 236 -2.41 15.92 -14.27
N GLY A 237 -2.83 15.12 -15.26
CA GLY A 237 -1.92 14.34 -16.10
C GLY A 237 -0.95 15.21 -16.89
N ASP A 238 -1.42 16.31 -17.47
CA ASP A 238 -0.60 17.28 -18.20
C ASP A 238 0.39 17.97 -17.26
N TRP A 239 -0.06 18.32 -16.05
CA TRP A 239 0.83 18.90 -15.04
C TRP A 239 1.92 17.92 -14.63
N LEU A 240 1.57 16.65 -14.35
CA LEU A 240 2.54 15.62 -13.98
C LEU A 240 3.59 15.41 -15.08
N ALA A 241 3.15 15.26 -16.33
CA ALA A 241 4.05 15.07 -17.47
C ALA A 241 4.98 16.26 -17.69
N GLY A 242 4.48 17.50 -17.50
CA GLY A 242 5.25 18.74 -17.69
C GLY A 242 6.24 19.04 -16.55
N HIS A 243 6.07 18.43 -15.36
CA HIS A 243 6.91 18.70 -14.18
C HIS A 243 7.81 17.53 -13.79
N ALA A 244 7.63 16.37 -14.42
CA ALA A 244 8.45 15.19 -14.15
C ALA A 244 9.88 15.37 -14.68
N LEU A 245 10.86 14.96 -13.89
CA LEU A 245 12.28 14.98 -14.17
C LEU A 245 12.86 13.56 -14.08
N PRO A 246 13.96 13.27 -14.79
CA PRO A 246 14.64 11.98 -14.61
C PRO A 246 14.99 11.72 -13.13
N GLY A 247 14.65 10.54 -12.64
CA GLY A 247 14.78 10.15 -11.24
C GLY A 247 13.49 10.30 -10.42
N ASP A 248 12.47 10.99 -10.95
CA ASP A 248 11.17 11.09 -10.28
C ASP A 248 10.39 9.77 -10.33
N ARG A 249 9.53 9.61 -9.33
CA ARG A 249 8.52 8.55 -9.28
C ARG A 249 7.15 9.19 -9.14
N ILE A 250 6.25 8.83 -10.04
CA ILE A 250 4.87 9.28 -10.03
C ILE A 250 4.03 8.18 -9.40
N VAL A 251 3.23 8.49 -8.38
CA VAL A 251 2.28 7.55 -7.81
C VAL A 251 0.86 8.04 -8.01
N ILE A 252 0.05 7.21 -8.67
CA ILE A 252 -1.39 7.44 -8.91
C ILE A 252 -2.16 6.73 -7.80
N MET A 253 -2.86 7.49 -6.96
CA MET A 253 -3.62 6.94 -5.84
C MET A 253 -5.10 7.27 -5.92
N GLY A 254 -5.93 6.31 -5.50
CA GLY A 254 -7.38 6.47 -5.43
C GLY A 254 -8.11 5.13 -5.41
N ALA A 255 -9.38 5.14 -5.02
CA ALA A 255 -10.23 3.95 -4.95
C ALA A 255 -11.52 4.11 -5.77
N ARG A 256 -12.23 2.98 -5.99
CA ARG A 256 -13.56 2.91 -6.62
C ARG A 256 -13.66 3.47 -8.05
N ASP A 257 -12.53 3.69 -8.71
CA ASP A 257 -12.48 4.15 -10.09
C ASP A 257 -11.43 3.37 -10.86
N ASP A 258 -11.87 2.35 -11.60
CA ASP A 258 -10.98 1.48 -12.36
C ASP A 258 -10.35 2.18 -13.57
N SER A 259 -10.88 3.35 -13.96
CA SER A 259 -10.30 4.16 -15.03
C SER A 259 -8.98 4.85 -14.63
N LEU A 260 -8.59 4.82 -13.34
CA LEU A 260 -7.29 5.29 -12.87
C LEU A 260 -6.13 4.46 -13.45
N SER A 261 -6.29 3.15 -13.63
CA SER A 261 -5.27 2.34 -14.29
C SER A 261 -5.04 2.76 -15.75
N ALA A 262 -6.13 3.06 -16.48
CA ALA A 262 -6.03 3.59 -17.84
C ALA A 262 -5.40 5.01 -17.85
N PHE A 263 -5.68 5.83 -16.84
CA PHE A 263 -5.04 7.13 -16.68
C PHE A 263 -3.54 7.00 -16.45
N ALA A 264 -3.12 6.06 -15.60
CA ALA A 264 -1.69 5.80 -15.35
C ALA A 264 -0.95 5.34 -16.62
N LEU A 265 -1.56 4.47 -17.43
CA LEU A 265 -1.01 4.04 -18.73
C LEU A 265 -0.86 5.22 -19.69
N ARG A 266 -1.93 6.05 -19.86
CA ARG A 266 -1.84 7.26 -20.71
C ARG A 266 -0.79 8.25 -20.22
N LEU A 267 -0.53 8.31 -18.92
CA LEU A 267 0.53 9.16 -18.38
C LEU A 267 1.92 8.66 -18.80
N VAL A 268 2.16 7.34 -18.80
CA VAL A 268 3.40 6.76 -19.33
C VAL A 268 3.59 7.13 -20.81
N ASP A 269 2.52 7.05 -21.62
CA ASP A 269 2.55 7.44 -23.03
C ASP A 269 2.89 8.94 -23.20
N ARG A 270 2.27 9.83 -22.42
CA ARG A 270 2.54 11.27 -22.40
C ARG A 270 4.00 11.59 -22.03
N LEU A 271 4.54 10.90 -21.03
CA LEU A 271 5.95 11.05 -20.64
C LEU A 271 6.93 10.57 -21.71
N SER A 272 6.49 9.62 -22.55
CA SER A 272 7.30 9.04 -23.63
C SER A 272 7.38 9.96 -24.86
N ALA A 273 6.33 10.76 -25.11
CA ALA A 273 6.29 11.75 -26.19
C ALA A 273 7.26 12.89 -25.95
#